data_104306ed313d5987845b858bfe40e677
#
_entry.id   104306ed313d5987845b858bfe40e677
#
_cell.length_a   1.000
_cell.length_b   1.000
_cell.length_c   1.000
_cell.angle_alpha   90.00
_cell.angle_beta   90.00
_cell.angle_gamma   90.00
#
_symmetry.space_group_name_H-M   'P 1'
#
loop_
_entity.id
_entity.type
_entity.pdbx_description
1 polymer ?
#
loop_
_entity_poly.entity_id
_entity_poly.type
_entity_poly.pdbx_seq_one_letter_code
_entity_poly.pdbx_strand_id
1 'polypeptide(L)'
;MDLLLSYPCAEVWFDSELVGLEQDDHAVRARLGNRGARPAEELRVDFVIGADGAHSSVRSLVGIAMRGPDDLAEYQSVHFRAELAPVVADRRYGLSVITHPDAAGVLTPKGRGDQWAYAREWRPGQERLDQCATNRLVELIGTAVGVPGIPIGIDGVNAFAFAAQLAERYRKGRVFLVGDAAHRMTPRGGTGMNTAVHDAYDLGWKLASTLRRWAPSALLDSYEAERRPIGEHNVARSGSPSGARQTAAEALPYDLNGRIAHHWVARDDWQASTLDLIGVGLTIFCGPDSGEVTPPTSAGSGGELPVVSHVVDENTADALGIEYAGALVVRSDGRPLLSWPRLPADPSTELRSAVAATR
;
A
#
# COMPACT_ATOMS: atom_id res chain seq x y z
N MET A 1 -1.45 -11.71 10.11
CA MET A 1 -0.38 -12.64 10.50
C MET A 1 -0.65 -14.03 9.92
N ASP A 2 -1.83 -14.62 10.15
CA ASP A 2 -2.18 -15.98 9.73
C ASP A 2 -1.99 -16.23 8.22
N LEU A 3 -2.40 -15.26 7.38
CA LEU A 3 -2.18 -15.34 5.93
C LEU A 3 -0.68 -15.40 5.57
N LEU A 4 0.16 -14.60 6.22
CA LEU A 4 1.61 -14.63 5.96
C LEU A 4 2.22 -15.96 6.34
N LEU A 5 1.85 -16.47 7.52
CA LEU A 5 2.35 -17.76 8.04
C LEU A 5 1.81 -18.96 7.26
N SER A 6 0.76 -18.80 6.44
CA SER A 6 0.27 -19.86 5.55
C SER A 6 1.20 -20.12 4.35
N TYR A 7 2.13 -19.20 4.07
CA TYR A 7 3.12 -19.40 3.02
C TYR A 7 4.35 -20.13 3.57
N PRO A 8 4.70 -21.32 3.06
CA PRO A 8 5.83 -22.12 3.61
C PRO A 8 7.20 -21.44 3.49
N CYS A 9 7.31 -20.44 2.60
CA CYS A 9 8.56 -19.68 2.39
C CYS A 9 8.64 -18.41 3.26
N ALA A 10 7.63 -18.15 4.11
CA ALA A 10 7.60 -16.97 4.95
C ALA A 10 8.04 -17.31 6.38
N GLU A 11 8.99 -16.55 6.89
CA GLU A 11 9.42 -16.61 8.29
C GLU A 11 9.19 -15.26 8.95
N VAL A 12 8.72 -15.26 10.19
CA VAL A 12 8.48 -14.03 10.97
C VAL A 12 9.30 -14.10 12.26
N TRP A 13 10.16 -13.12 12.42
CA TRP A 13 11.05 -13.01 13.59
C TRP A 13 10.66 -11.78 14.40
N PHE A 14 9.99 -12.01 15.52
CA PHE A 14 9.73 -10.98 16.53
C PHE A 14 10.97 -10.69 17.35
N ASP A 15 10.99 -9.56 18.04
CA ASP A 15 12.09 -9.12 18.90
C ASP A 15 13.46 -9.08 18.20
N SER A 16 13.44 -8.92 16.89
CA SER A 16 14.63 -8.82 16.04
C SER A 16 14.75 -7.40 15.48
N GLU A 17 15.84 -6.72 15.82
CA GLU A 17 16.09 -5.34 15.37
C GLU A 17 17.21 -5.33 14.33
N LEU A 18 16.97 -4.68 13.20
CA LEU A 18 18.02 -4.42 12.23
C LEU A 18 18.94 -3.30 12.74
N VAL A 19 20.21 -3.63 12.98
CA VAL A 19 21.20 -2.70 13.53
C VAL A 19 22.30 -2.32 12.56
N GLY A 20 22.39 -2.96 11.39
CA GLY A 20 23.37 -2.62 10.37
C GLY A 20 23.05 -3.23 9.02
N LEU A 21 23.45 -2.53 7.94
CA LEU A 21 23.35 -2.96 6.56
C LEU A 21 24.66 -2.66 5.83
N GLU A 22 25.19 -3.65 5.14
CA GLU A 22 26.26 -3.51 4.18
C GLU A 22 25.85 -4.21 2.88
N GLN A 23 26.18 -3.68 1.73
CA GLN A 23 25.81 -4.28 0.44
C GLN A 23 26.96 -4.23 -0.57
N ASP A 24 26.99 -5.23 -1.42
CA ASP A 24 27.80 -5.29 -2.63
C ASP A 24 26.90 -5.51 -3.87
N ASP A 25 27.50 -5.77 -5.04
CA ASP A 25 26.75 -5.97 -6.29
C ASP A 25 25.92 -7.28 -6.27
N HIS A 26 26.13 -8.16 -5.32
CA HIS A 26 25.53 -9.51 -5.29
C HIS A 26 24.59 -9.74 -4.13
N ALA A 27 24.79 -9.10 -2.98
CA ALA A 27 24.01 -9.35 -1.78
C ALA A 27 23.99 -8.16 -0.81
N VAL A 28 23.09 -8.26 0.16
CA VAL A 28 23.08 -7.40 1.36
C VAL A 28 23.43 -8.25 2.58
N ARG A 29 24.32 -7.75 3.43
CA ARG A 29 24.58 -8.27 4.77
C ARG A 29 23.77 -7.45 5.76
N ALA A 30 22.80 -8.09 6.38
CA ALA A 30 21.91 -7.48 7.37
C ALA A 30 22.32 -7.99 8.76
N ARG A 31 22.68 -7.07 9.64
CA ARG A 31 23.02 -7.41 11.04
C ARG A 31 21.80 -7.16 11.92
N LEU A 32 21.39 -8.23 12.60
CA LEU A 32 20.29 -8.18 13.55
C LEU A 32 20.84 -8.09 14.98
N GLY A 33 20.36 -7.10 15.71
CA GLY A 33 20.64 -6.93 17.14
C GLY A 33 19.69 -7.75 18.00
N ASN A 34 20.13 -8.02 19.22
CA ASN A 34 19.37 -8.79 20.18
C ASN A 34 18.52 -7.85 21.06
N ARG A 35 17.19 -7.99 21.00
CA ARG A 35 16.27 -7.41 22.01
C ARG A 35 15.60 -8.49 22.87
N GLY A 36 15.98 -9.76 22.73
CA GLY A 36 15.35 -10.89 23.40
C GLY A 36 16.23 -12.14 23.45
N ALA A 37 15.63 -13.31 23.32
CA ALA A 37 16.28 -14.60 23.47
C ALA A 37 17.16 -15.04 22.29
N ARG A 38 17.13 -14.35 21.15
CA ARG A 38 18.00 -14.67 20.00
C ARG A 38 19.33 -13.95 20.07
N PRO A 39 20.45 -14.62 19.77
CA PRO A 39 21.75 -13.98 19.64
C PRO A 39 21.78 -13.02 18.46
N ALA A 40 22.72 -12.07 18.46
CA ALA A 40 23.00 -11.25 17.29
C ALA A 40 23.35 -12.14 16.10
N GLU A 41 22.73 -11.87 14.95
CA GLU A 41 22.86 -12.70 13.76
C GLU A 41 23.17 -11.84 12.54
N GLU A 42 23.97 -12.38 11.62
CA GLU A 42 24.20 -11.77 10.32
C GLU A 42 23.53 -12.61 9.24
N LEU A 43 22.67 -11.98 8.46
CA LEU A 43 22.00 -12.58 7.32
C LEU A 43 22.60 -12.07 6.03
N ARG A 44 22.84 -12.97 5.09
CA ARG A 44 23.16 -12.63 3.72
C ARG A 44 21.94 -12.88 2.84
N VAL A 45 21.40 -11.79 2.25
CA VAL A 45 20.16 -11.81 1.47
C VAL A 45 20.35 -11.12 0.11
N ASP A 46 19.52 -11.46 -0.87
CA ASP A 46 19.59 -10.84 -2.20
C ASP A 46 19.13 -9.39 -2.16
N PHE A 47 18.07 -9.10 -1.40
CA PHE A 47 17.48 -7.77 -1.29
C PHE A 47 16.96 -7.51 0.13
N VAL A 48 16.87 -6.23 0.49
CA VAL A 48 16.23 -5.76 1.73
C VAL A 48 15.12 -4.78 1.36
N ILE A 49 13.97 -4.92 2.02
CA ILE A 49 12.84 -3.99 1.89
C ILE A 49 12.63 -3.31 3.24
N GLY A 50 12.83 -2.00 3.29
CA GLY A 50 12.49 -1.16 4.43
C GLY A 50 11.01 -0.82 4.41
N ALA A 51 10.23 -1.54 5.22
CA ALA A 51 8.82 -1.28 5.49
C ALA A 51 8.63 -0.89 6.96
N ASP A 52 9.64 -0.27 7.56
CA ASP A 52 9.82 0.00 8.98
C ASP A 52 9.30 1.39 9.41
N GLY A 53 8.45 1.98 8.58
CA GLY A 53 7.63 3.14 8.93
C GLY A 53 8.35 4.48 8.91
N ALA A 54 7.72 5.49 9.49
CA ALA A 54 8.14 6.90 9.41
C ALA A 54 9.56 7.16 9.92
N HIS A 55 10.00 6.41 10.93
CA HIS A 55 11.33 6.53 11.56
C HIS A 55 12.31 5.45 11.07
N SER A 56 12.16 5.02 9.82
CA SER A 56 12.89 3.91 9.19
C SER A 56 14.39 3.88 9.50
N SER A 57 14.80 2.81 10.17
CA SER A 57 16.21 2.47 10.39
C SER A 57 16.88 2.05 9.10
N VAL A 58 16.16 1.30 8.24
CA VAL A 58 16.65 0.89 6.91
C VAL A 58 17.03 2.10 6.08
N ARG A 59 16.13 3.10 5.97
CA ARG A 59 16.40 4.34 5.25
C ARG A 59 17.64 5.06 5.78
N SER A 60 17.75 5.16 7.10
CA SER A 60 18.88 5.82 7.77
C SER A 60 20.20 5.08 7.54
N LEU A 61 20.22 3.76 7.67
CA LEU A 61 21.40 2.91 7.47
C LEU A 61 21.94 3.01 6.04
N VAL A 62 21.08 3.16 5.03
CA VAL A 62 21.54 3.35 3.65
C VAL A 62 21.78 4.82 3.29
N GLY A 63 21.56 5.76 4.21
CA GLY A 63 21.83 7.17 3.99
C GLY A 63 20.92 7.83 2.95
N ILE A 64 19.64 7.50 2.94
CA ILE A 64 18.61 8.18 2.13
C ILE A 64 17.92 9.23 3.01
N ALA A 65 17.95 10.50 2.59
CA ALA A 65 17.30 11.58 3.31
C ALA A 65 15.81 11.72 2.94
N MET A 66 15.04 12.31 3.87
CA MET A 66 13.67 12.76 3.62
C MET A 66 13.66 14.26 3.29
N ARG A 67 12.75 14.68 2.40
CA ARG A 67 12.50 16.07 2.05
C ARG A 67 11.05 16.43 2.30
N GLY A 68 10.83 17.63 2.85
CA GLY A 68 9.51 18.18 3.17
C GLY A 68 9.34 18.44 4.67
N PRO A 69 8.25 19.09 5.08
CA PRO A 69 7.99 19.43 6.47
C PRO A 69 7.67 18.18 7.30
N ASP A 70 8.15 18.14 8.54
CA ASP A 70 7.96 17.05 9.49
C ASP A 70 7.17 17.45 10.76
N ASP A 71 6.77 18.72 10.86
CA ASP A 71 6.10 19.33 12.01
C ASP A 71 4.87 20.18 11.62
N LEU A 72 4.07 19.71 10.66
CA LEU A 72 2.91 20.47 10.16
C LEU A 72 1.84 20.70 11.21
N ALA A 73 1.64 19.75 12.11
CA ALA A 73 0.72 19.84 13.24
C ALA A 73 0.98 18.69 14.22
N GLU A 74 0.86 18.95 15.52
CA GLU A 74 0.84 17.90 16.53
C GLU A 74 -0.60 17.47 16.82
N TYR A 75 -0.83 16.16 16.84
CA TYR A 75 -2.10 15.57 17.19
C TYR A 75 -1.94 14.65 18.40
N GLN A 76 -2.94 14.67 19.26
CA GLN A 76 -3.04 13.76 20.40
C GLN A 76 -4.29 12.91 20.25
N SER A 77 -4.18 11.62 20.47
CA SER A 77 -5.29 10.70 20.38
C SER A 77 -5.46 9.88 21.66
N VAL A 78 -6.69 9.75 22.10
CA VAL A 78 -7.10 8.87 23.20
C VAL A 78 -7.75 7.64 22.60
N HIS A 79 -7.21 6.48 22.91
CA HIS A 79 -7.81 5.19 22.57
C HIS A 79 -8.68 4.75 23.74
N PHE A 80 -9.91 4.36 23.46
CA PHE A 80 -10.86 4.03 24.51
C PHE A 80 -11.90 3.00 24.06
N ARG A 81 -12.58 2.43 25.04
CA ARG A 81 -13.73 1.54 24.86
C ARG A 81 -14.99 2.17 25.41
N ALA A 82 -16.05 2.15 24.60
CA ALA A 82 -17.39 2.57 25.00
C ALA A 82 -18.44 1.98 24.05
N GLU A 83 -19.60 1.63 24.58
CA GLU A 83 -20.74 1.18 23.79
C GLU A 83 -21.41 2.36 23.09
N LEU A 84 -20.85 2.79 21.95
CA LEU A 84 -21.39 3.89 21.15
C LEU A 84 -22.38 3.45 20.08
N ALA A 85 -22.65 2.17 19.91
CA ALA A 85 -23.60 1.68 18.92
C ALA A 85 -24.99 2.37 19.02
N PRO A 86 -25.59 2.55 20.19
CA PRO A 86 -26.86 3.28 20.31
C PRO A 86 -26.76 4.79 19.98
N VAL A 87 -25.55 5.37 20.16
CA VAL A 87 -25.32 6.80 19.95
C VAL A 87 -25.10 7.11 18.47
N VAL A 88 -24.32 6.28 17.79
CA VAL A 88 -24.03 6.45 16.36
C VAL A 88 -25.11 5.85 15.47
N ALA A 89 -25.90 4.90 15.99
CA ALA A 89 -26.97 4.19 15.28
C ALA A 89 -26.49 3.70 13.89
N ASP A 90 -27.14 4.13 12.81
CA ASP A 90 -26.80 3.86 11.42
C ASP A 90 -25.65 4.71 10.87
N ARG A 91 -25.14 5.66 11.66
CA ARG A 91 -24.10 6.63 11.28
C ARG A 91 -22.69 6.20 11.72
N ARG A 92 -22.37 4.91 11.66
CA ARG A 92 -21.03 4.41 11.98
C ARG A 92 -20.06 4.68 10.82
N TYR A 93 -19.71 5.93 10.63
CA TYR A 93 -18.74 6.36 9.64
C TYR A 93 -17.31 5.99 10.06
N GLY A 94 -16.41 5.86 9.08
CA GLY A 94 -14.99 5.66 9.34
C GLY A 94 -14.32 6.82 10.08
N LEU A 95 -14.90 8.04 9.98
CA LEU A 95 -14.47 9.22 10.70
C LEU A 95 -15.67 10.14 10.92
N SER A 96 -15.82 10.64 12.16
CA SER A 96 -16.81 11.66 12.54
C SER A 96 -16.09 12.90 13.05
N VAL A 97 -16.44 14.06 12.51
CA VAL A 97 -15.90 15.35 12.98
C VAL A 97 -16.74 15.84 14.15
N ILE A 98 -16.10 16.11 15.27
CA ILE A 98 -16.71 16.67 16.47
C ILE A 98 -16.51 18.19 16.46
N THR A 99 -17.62 18.91 16.50
CA THR A 99 -17.64 20.38 16.42
C THR A 99 -17.93 21.07 17.76
N HIS A 100 -18.07 20.30 18.85
CA HIS A 100 -18.30 20.87 20.18
C HIS A 100 -17.11 21.76 20.58
N PRO A 101 -17.33 23.00 21.04
CA PRO A 101 -16.24 23.96 21.31
C PRO A 101 -15.18 23.45 22.28
N ASP A 102 -15.61 22.77 23.36
CA ASP A 102 -14.72 22.26 24.40
C ASP A 102 -14.12 20.88 24.10
N ALA A 103 -14.59 20.22 23.01
CA ALA A 103 -14.17 18.87 22.65
C ALA A 103 -14.02 18.69 21.13
N ALA A 104 -13.67 19.78 20.42
CA ALA A 104 -13.49 19.71 18.97
C ALA A 104 -12.37 18.72 18.59
N GLY A 105 -12.65 17.87 17.59
CA GLY A 105 -11.73 16.82 17.18
C GLY A 105 -12.34 15.86 16.19
N VAL A 106 -11.79 14.66 16.15
CA VAL A 106 -12.30 13.57 15.30
C VAL A 106 -12.49 12.30 16.13
N LEU A 107 -13.54 11.58 15.82
CA LEU A 107 -13.84 10.27 16.41
C LEU A 107 -13.80 9.20 15.31
N THR A 108 -13.04 8.14 15.53
CA THR A 108 -12.88 7.02 14.58
C THR A 108 -13.14 5.70 15.28
N PRO A 109 -13.88 4.76 14.67
CA PRO A 109 -13.98 3.40 15.16
C PRO A 109 -12.66 2.64 14.93
N LYS A 110 -12.26 1.80 15.89
CA LYS A 110 -11.13 0.88 15.75
C LYS A 110 -11.66 -0.54 15.57
N GLY A 111 -11.83 -0.94 14.32
CA GLY A 111 -12.35 -2.27 13.98
C GLY A 111 -13.86 -2.44 14.25
N ARG A 112 -14.25 -3.66 14.61
CA ARG A 112 -15.63 -4.01 14.95
C ARG A 112 -15.79 -4.01 16.48
N GLY A 113 -16.88 -3.46 16.97
CA GLY A 113 -17.19 -3.47 18.41
C GLY A 113 -17.12 -2.10 19.06
N ASP A 114 -16.65 -2.05 20.30
CA ASP A 114 -16.70 -0.94 21.23
C ASP A 114 -15.40 -0.10 21.29
N GLN A 115 -14.42 -0.40 20.45
CA GLN A 115 -13.14 0.29 20.42
C GLN A 115 -13.17 1.54 19.55
N TRP A 116 -12.66 2.64 20.07
CA TRP A 116 -12.68 3.95 19.44
C TRP A 116 -11.37 4.71 19.66
N ALA A 117 -11.14 5.70 18.81
CA ALA A 117 -10.11 6.70 19.02
C ALA A 117 -10.72 8.10 18.87
N TYR A 118 -10.48 8.96 19.83
CA TYR A 118 -10.73 10.40 19.75
C TYR A 118 -9.38 11.10 19.53
N ALA A 119 -9.28 11.98 18.55
CA ALA A 119 -8.06 12.73 18.30
C ALA A 119 -8.36 14.21 18.09
N ARG A 120 -7.46 15.05 18.60
CA ARG A 120 -7.49 16.50 18.36
C ARG A 120 -6.10 17.04 18.03
N GLU A 121 -6.07 18.10 17.26
CA GLU A 121 -4.87 18.91 17.09
C GLU A 121 -4.51 19.56 18.43
N TRP A 122 -3.26 19.44 18.83
CA TRP A 122 -2.74 20.15 19.99
C TRP A 122 -2.12 21.48 19.55
N ARG A 123 -2.38 22.54 20.32
CA ARG A 123 -1.80 23.86 20.10
C ARG A 123 -1.19 24.37 21.40
N PRO A 124 -0.11 25.20 21.33
CA PRO A 124 0.47 25.82 22.51
C PRO A 124 -0.59 26.54 23.36
N GLY A 125 -0.54 26.29 24.66
CA GLY A 125 -1.51 26.82 25.62
C GLY A 125 -2.76 25.95 25.86
N GLN A 126 -2.94 24.86 25.09
CA GLN A 126 -3.97 23.88 25.38
C GLN A 126 -3.46 22.78 26.32
N GLU A 127 -4.40 22.18 27.06
CA GLU A 127 -4.14 21.01 27.88
C GLU A 127 -3.64 19.84 27.01
N ARG A 128 -2.59 19.17 27.46
CA ARG A 128 -2.04 17.97 26.77
C ARG A 128 -2.79 16.72 27.26
N LEU A 129 -3.33 15.93 26.33
CA LEU A 129 -4.09 14.72 26.67
C LEU A 129 -3.22 13.63 27.31
N ASP A 130 -1.93 13.56 26.93
CA ASP A 130 -0.96 12.61 27.48
C ASP A 130 -0.55 12.95 28.94
N GLN A 131 -0.93 14.13 29.44
CA GLN A 131 -0.70 14.58 30.82
C GLN A 131 -1.97 14.68 31.65
N CYS A 132 -3.13 14.39 31.04
CA CYS A 132 -4.42 14.45 31.73
C CYS A 132 -4.65 13.23 32.63
N ALA A 133 -5.29 13.47 33.75
CA ALA A 133 -5.84 12.38 34.57
C ALA A 133 -6.98 11.63 33.83
N THR A 134 -7.15 10.35 34.10
CA THR A 134 -8.14 9.49 33.42
C THR A 134 -9.56 10.05 33.50
N ASN A 135 -9.99 10.58 34.64
CA ASN A 135 -11.31 11.18 34.81
C ASN A 135 -11.52 12.38 33.86
N ARG A 136 -10.48 13.19 33.64
CA ARG A 136 -10.52 14.33 32.72
C ARG A 136 -10.67 13.88 31.27
N LEU A 137 -10.00 12.80 30.88
CA LEU A 137 -10.15 12.19 29.55
C LEU A 137 -11.57 11.62 29.35
N VAL A 138 -12.13 10.98 30.37
CA VAL A 138 -13.52 10.47 30.36
C VAL A 138 -14.52 11.63 30.18
N GLU A 139 -14.36 12.74 30.92
CA GLU A 139 -15.19 13.93 30.74
C GLU A 139 -15.12 14.51 29.32
N LEU A 140 -13.90 14.66 28.82
CA LEU A 140 -13.66 15.18 27.47
C LEU A 140 -14.33 14.30 26.39
N ILE A 141 -14.16 12.98 26.48
CA ILE A 141 -14.76 12.04 25.53
C ILE A 141 -16.29 12.03 25.69
N GLY A 142 -16.82 12.03 26.91
CA GLY A 142 -18.25 12.14 27.15
C GLY A 142 -18.87 13.39 26.52
N THR A 143 -18.16 14.53 26.59
CA THR A 143 -18.54 15.77 25.91
C THR A 143 -18.47 15.63 24.39
N ALA A 144 -17.39 15.02 23.87
CA ALA A 144 -17.20 14.81 22.44
C ALA A 144 -18.29 13.90 21.84
N VAL A 145 -18.69 12.86 22.55
CA VAL A 145 -19.74 11.92 22.16
C VAL A 145 -21.15 12.52 22.34
N GLY A 146 -21.29 13.50 23.21
CA GLY A 146 -22.57 14.16 23.51
C GLY A 146 -23.50 13.33 24.43
N VAL A 147 -22.94 12.34 25.14
CA VAL A 147 -23.69 11.49 26.09
C VAL A 147 -22.99 11.51 27.46
N PRO A 148 -23.43 12.39 28.38
CA PRO A 148 -22.88 12.43 29.73
C PRO A 148 -23.08 11.11 30.46
N GLY A 149 -22.04 10.67 31.20
CA GLY A 149 -22.14 9.50 32.06
C GLY A 149 -22.08 8.14 31.34
N ILE A 150 -21.80 8.12 30.03
CA ILE A 150 -21.52 6.85 29.34
C ILE A 150 -20.26 6.20 29.93
N PRO A 151 -20.28 4.87 30.20
CA PRO A 151 -19.10 4.17 30.66
C PRO A 151 -17.95 4.21 29.59
N ILE A 152 -16.81 4.75 29.98
CA ILE A 152 -15.64 4.88 29.11
C ILE A 152 -14.44 4.26 29.79
N GLY A 153 -13.82 3.27 29.13
CA GLY A 153 -12.54 2.70 29.53
C GLY A 153 -11.39 3.24 28.66
N ILE A 154 -10.43 3.94 29.28
CA ILE A 154 -9.25 4.48 28.56
C ILE A 154 -8.22 3.37 28.37
N ASP A 155 -7.81 3.11 27.14
CA ASP A 155 -6.79 2.12 26.79
C ASP A 155 -5.40 2.78 26.67
N GLY A 156 -5.32 4.06 26.31
CA GLY A 156 -4.05 4.79 26.21
C GLY A 156 -4.18 6.12 25.49
N VAL A 157 -3.11 6.90 25.58
CA VAL A 157 -2.97 8.19 24.89
C VAL A 157 -1.70 8.17 24.06
N ASN A 158 -1.79 8.65 22.83
CA ASN A 158 -0.66 8.77 21.91
C ASN A 158 -0.56 10.20 21.38
N ALA A 159 0.65 10.65 21.13
CA ALA A 159 0.93 11.89 20.40
C ALA A 159 1.66 11.57 19.10
N PHE A 160 1.33 12.27 18.04
CA PHE A 160 1.99 12.13 16.74
C PHE A 160 1.98 13.44 15.97
N ALA A 161 3.04 13.66 15.20
CA ALA A 161 3.16 14.82 14.34
C ALA A 161 2.72 14.51 12.91
N PHE A 162 2.00 15.41 12.29
CA PHE A 162 1.74 15.38 10.86
C PHE A 162 3.00 15.78 10.11
N ALA A 163 3.37 14.97 9.15
CA ALA A 163 4.47 15.23 8.25
C ALA A 163 4.02 15.04 6.80
N ALA A 164 4.65 15.78 5.89
CA ALA A 164 4.50 15.62 4.47
C ALA A 164 5.89 15.53 3.84
N GLN A 165 6.47 14.34 3.89
CA GLN A 165 7.86 14.11 3.49
C GLN A 165 7.97 12.98 2.47
N LEU A 166 8.91 13.15 1.54
CA LEU A 166 9.26 12.18 0.51
C LEU A 166 10.73 11.80 0.63
N ALA A 167 11.05 10.52 0.56
CA ALA A 167 12.43 10.06 0.45
C ALA A 167 13.05 10.53 -0.87
N GLU A 168 14.31 10.97 -0.82
CA GLU A 168 15.04 11.39 -2.03
C GLU A 168 15.10 10.27 -3.06
N ARG A 169 15.18 9.04 -2.59
CA ARG A 169 15.18 7.82 -3.40
C ARG A 169 14.35 6.73 -2.74
N TYR A 170 13.76 5.87 -3.55
CA TYR A 170 13.03 4.68 -3.10
C TYR A 170 13.91 3.44 -3.15
N ARG A 171 15.09 3.56 -3.79
CA ARG A 171 16.05 2.48 -3.93
C ARG A 171 17.48 2.96 -3.77
N LYS A 172 18.32 2.16 -3.13
CA LYS A 172 19.79 2.29 -3.16
C LYS A 172 20.42 0.90 -3.29
N GLY A 173 20.91 0.59 -4.49
CA GLY A 173 21.44 -0.74 -4.79
C GLY A 173 20.39 -1.83 -4.63
N ARG A 174 20.57 -2.70 -3.65
CA ARG A 174 19.70 -3.84 -3.33
C ARG A 174 18.73 -3.58 -2.18
N VAL A 175 18.67 -2.34 -1.69
CA VAL A 175 17.78 -1.92 -0.61
C VAL A 175 16.68 -1.03 -1.17
N PHE A 176 15.44 -1.36 -0.86
CA PHE A 176 14.23 -0.66 -1.28
C PHE A 176 13.46 -0.11 -0.08
N LEU A 177 12.73 0.96 -0.29
CA LEU A 177 11.83 1.56 0.72
C LEU A 177 10.39 1.50 0.21
N VAL A 178 9.45 1.17 1.09
CA VAL A 178 8.00 1.15 0.81
C VAL A 178 7.23 1.85 1.92
N GLY A 179 6.08 2.42 1.58
CA GLY A 179 5.18 3.04 2.54
C GLY A 179 5.83 4.20 3.30
N ASP A 180 5.54 4.32 4.59
CA ASP A 180 6.01 5.43 5.41
C ASP A 180 7.55 5.53 5.53
N ALA A 181 8.27 4.46 5.22
CA ALA A 181 9.72 4.52 5.07
C ALA A 181 10.16 5.36 3.85
N ALA A 182 9.33 5.38 2.79
CA ALA A 182 9.57 6.12 1.56
C ALA A 182 8.83 7.48 1.51
N HIS A 183 7.63 7.56 2.12
CA HIS A 183 6.81 8.77 2.09
C HIS A 183 5.95 8.89 3.34
N ARG A 184 6.05 10.01 4.03
CA ARG A 184 5.20 10.36 5.17
C ARG A 184 4.09 11.26 4.70
N MET A 185 2.86 10.88 4.92
CA MET A 185 1.69 11.64 4.53
C MET A 185 0.85 11.98 5.74
N THR A 186 0.26 13.18 5.74
CA THR A 186 -0.76 13.48 6.75
C THR A 186 -2.00 12.63 6.46
N PRO A 187 -2.84 12.32 7.44
CA PRO A 187 -4.08 11.58 7.22
C PRO A 187 -5.12 12.35 6.37
N ARG A 188 -4.85 13.61 6.03
CA ARG A 188 -5.70 14.41 5.14
C ARG A 188 -5.76 13.77 3.75
N GLY A 189 -6.96 13.49 3.29
CA GLY A 189 -7.20 12.83 2.00
C GLY A 189 -7.13 11.29 2.01
N GLY A 190 -6.65 10.66 3.10
CA GLY A 190 -6.77 9.21 3.33
C GLY A 190 -6.00 8.29 2.37
N THR A 191 -4.93 8.78 1.70
CA THR A 191 -4.22 8.03 0.66
C THR A 191 -2.96 7.31 1.13
N GLY A 192 -2.40 7.64 2.31
CA GLY A 192 -1.11 7.11 2.74
C GLY A 192 -1.07 5.57 2.78
N MET A 193 -2.07 4.94 3.39
CA MET A 193 -2.15 3.48 3.47
C MET A 193 -2.27 2.84 2.07
N ASN A 194 -3.12 3.37 1.22
CA ASN A 194 -3.31 2.83 -0.13
C ASN A 194 -2.03 2.97 -0.96
N THR A 195 -1.35 4.12 -0.89
CA THR A 195 -0.07 4.33 -1.55
C THR A 195 0.96 3.30 -1.09
N ALA A 196 1.06 3.04 0.23
CA ALA A 196 1.96 2.04 0.80
C ALA A 196 1.66 0.61 0.33
N VAL A 197 0.37 0.22 0.27
CA VAL A 197 -0.05 -1.09 -0.25
C VAL A 197 0.34 -1.25 -1.71
N HIS A 198 0.13 -0.21 -2.52
CA HIS A 198 0.51 -0.22 -3.93
C HIS A 198 2.03 -0.27 -4.14
N ASP A 199 2.83 0.39 -3.28
CA ASP A 199 4.29 0.27 -3.33
C ASP A 199 4.74 -1.16 -3.10
N ALA A 200 4.20 -1.80 -2.06
CA ALA A 200 4.53 -3.18 -1.72
C ALA A 200 4.11 -4.15 -2.82
N TYR A 201 2.95 -3.92 -3.43
CA TYR A 201 2.45 -4.73 -4.55
C TYR A 201 3.33 -4.58 -5.79
N ASP A 202 3.66 -3.34 -6.18
CA ASP A 202 4.53 -3.05 -7.33
C ASP A 202 5.93 -3.65 -7.16
N LEU A 203 6.55 -3.45 -6.00
CA LEU A 203 7.87 -4.01 -5.71
C LEU A 203 7.83 -5.53 -5.65
N GLY A 204 6.78 -6.11 -5.06
CA GLY A 204 6.65 -7.55 -4.83
C GLY A 204 6.71 -8.36 -6.13
N TRP A 205 5.91 -8.00 -7.14
CA TRP A 205 5.93 -8.72 -8.41
C TRP A 205 7.23 -8.51 -9.20
N LYS A 206 7.83 -7.31 -9.11
CA LYS A 206 9.11 -7.01 -9.77
C LYS A 206 10.26 -7.82 -9.17
N LEU A 207 10.31 -7.91 -7.85
CA LEU A 207 11.29 -8.76 -7.16
C LEU A 207 11.07 -10.24 -7.49
N ALA A 208 9.84 -10.72 -7.44
CA ALA A 208 9.52 -12.10 -7.78
C ALA A 208 9.95 -12.43 -9.22
N SER A 209 9.66 -11.56 -10.18
CA SER A 209 10.05 -11.73 -11.58
C SER A 209 11.56 -11.76 -11.77
N THR A 210 12.29 -10.88 -11.06
CA THR A 210 13.75 -10.82 -11.11
C THR A 210 14.40 -12.03 -10.47
N LEU A 211 13.95 -12.44 -9.28
CA LEU A 211 14.50 -13.59 -8.55
C LEU A 211 14.24 -14.91 -9.28
N ARG A 212 13.10 -15.02 -9.94
CA ARG A 212 12.73 -16.18 -10.77
C ARG A 212 13.35 -16.14 -12.17
N ARG A 213 14.10 -15.08 -12.50
CA ARG A 213 14.70 -14.84 -13.80
C ARG A 213 13.69 -14.74 -14.95
N TRP A 214 12.46 -14.34 -14.64
CA TRP A 214 11.43 -14.03 -15.65
C TRP A 214 11.67 -12.69 -16.33
N ALA A 215 12.34 -11.77 -15.63
CA ALA A 215 12.71 -10.47 -16.14
C ALA A 215 14.14 -10.10 -15.73
N PRO A 216 14.81 -9.21 -16.50
CA PRO A 216 16.14 -8.72 -16.15
C PRO A 216 16.08 -7.86 -14.86
N SER A 217 17.21 -7.76 -14.16
CA SER A 217 17.33 -6.95 -12.94
C SER A 217 17.03 -5.45 -13.16
N ALA A 218 17.15 -4.98 -14.39
CA ALA A 218 16.77 -3.62 -14.80
C ALA A 218 15.28 -3.32 -14.56
N LEU A 219 14.40 -4.34 -14.51
CA LEU A 219 13.01 -4.16 -14.12
C LEU A 219 12.89 -3.49 -12.75
N LEU A 220 13.81 -3.75 -11.83
CA LEU A 220 13.79 -3.16 -10.49
C LEU A 220 14.06 -1.64 -10.50
N ASP A 221 14.66 -1.10 -11.56
CA ASP A 221 14.90 0.35 -11.71
C ASP A 221 13.56 1.08 -11.95
N SER A 222 12.59 0.40 -12.56
CA SER A 222 11.26 0.96 -12.80
C SER A 222 10.45 1.20 -11.52
N TYR A 223 10.78 0.56 -10.39
CA TYR A 223 10.08 0.75 -9.12
C TYR A 223 10.09 2.22 -8.67
N GLU A 224 11.27 2.80 -8.55
CA GLU A 224 11.41 4.21 -8.16
C GLU A 224 10.77 5.13 -9.22
N ALA A 225 10.99 4.85 -10.50
CA ALA A 225 10.45 5.66 -11.59
C ALA A 225 8.93 5.68 -11.65
N GLU A 226 8.28 4.57 -11.30
CA GLU A 226 6.82 4.44 -11.31
C GLU A 226 6.16 4.89 -10.00
N ARG A 227 6.77 4.60 -8.84
CA ARG A 227 6.11 4.83 -7.54
C ARG A 227 6.44 6.16 -6.89
N ARG A 228 7.67 6.66 -7.07
CA ARG A 228 8.08 7.92 -6.45
C ARG A 228 7.27 9.14 -6.92
N PRO A 229 6.91 9.32 -8.21
CA PRO A 229 6.04 10.42 -8.64
C PRO A 229 4.65 10.38 -8.00
N ILE A 230 4.09 9.18 -7.76
CA ILE A 230 2.80 9.01 -7.07
C ILE A 230 2.94 9.42 -5.60
N GLY A 231 4.01 8.96 -4.94
CA GLY A 231 4.34 9.38 -3.58
C GLY A 231 4.48 10.89 -3.47
N GLU A 232 5.18 11.53 -4.41
CA GLU A 232 5.36 12.99 -4.45
C GLU A 232 4.03 13.74 -4.58
N HIS A 233 3.17 13.31 -5.52
CA HIS A 233 1.84 13.87 -5.68
C HIS A 233 1.00 13.77 -4.39
N ASN A 234 0.96 12.58 -3.79
CA ASN A 234 0.15 12.32 -2.60
C ASN A 234 0.71 13.01 -1.35
N VAL A 235 2.03 13.10 -1.19
CA VAL A 235 2.69 13.88 -0.13
C VAL A 235 2.32 15.35 -0.26
N ALA A 236 2.46 15.95 -1.44
CA ALA A 236 2.12 17.35 -1.68
C ALA A 236 0.65 17.63 -1.39
N ARG A 237 -0.27 16.76 -1.87
CA ARG A 237 -1.69 16.87 -1.62
C ARG A 237 -2.02 16.78 -0.13
N SER A 238 -1.44 15.82 0.58
CA SER A 238 -1.69 15.62 2.01
C SER A 238 -1.18 16.77 2.88
N GLY A 239 -0.12 17.42 2.46
CA GLY A 239 0.46 18.60 3.12
C GLY A 239 -0.38 19.88 2.96
N SER A 240 -1.21 19.94 1.92
CA SER A 240 -2.05 21.11 1.65
C SER A 240 -3.31 21.12 2.53
N PRO A 241 -3.68 22.25 3.15
CA PRO A 241 -4.95 22.38 3.87
C PRO A 241 -6.20 22.10 3.01
N SER A 242 -6.10 22.32 1.70
CA SER A 242 -7.16 22.03 0.73
C SER A 242 -7.13 20.60 0.20
N GLY A 243 -6.06 19.86 0.40
CA GLY A 243 -5.88 18.50 -0.14
C GLY A 243 -6.92 17.49 0.33
N ALA A 244 -7.47 17.69 1.53
CA ALA A 244 -8.57 16.87 2.06
C ALA A 244 -9.92 17.09 1.33
N ARG A 245 -10.05 18.12 0.51
CA ARG A 245 -11.28 18.45 -0.23
C ARG A 245 -11.37 17.82 -1.60
N GLN A 246 -10.24 17.27 -2.10
CA GLN A 246 -10.28 16.52 -3.36
C GLN A 246 -11.06 15.22 -3.16
N THR A 247 -11.93 14.91 -4.10
CA THR A 247 -12.70 13.67 -4.06
C THR A 247 -11.80 12.47 -4.30
N ALA A 248 -12.17 11.32 -3.74
CA ALA A 248 -11.46 10.07 -4.01
C ALA A 248 -11.38 9.75 -5.52
N ALA A 249 -12.40 10.14 -6.28
CA ALA A 249 -12.45 9.96 -7.73
C ALA A 249 -11.35 10.75 -8.47
N GLU A 250 -10.98 11.95 -7.99
CA GLU A 250 -9.91 12.76 -8.61
C GLU A 250 -8.50 12.21 -8.29
N ALA A 251 -8.34 11.58 -7.12
CA ALA A 251 -7.06 11.01 -6.70
C ALA A 251 -6.85 9.58 -7.22
N LEU A 252 -7.93 8.83 -7.42
CA LEU A 252 -7.90 7.41 -7.77
C LEU A 252 -7.10 7.09 -9.05
N PRO A 253 -7.19 7.84 -10.17
CA PRO A 253 -6.39 7.56 -11.36
C PRO A 253 -4.88 7.61 -11.10
N TYR A 254 -4.44 8.52 -10.22
CA TYR A 254 -3.04 8.60 -9.81
C TYR A 254 -2.63 7.40 -8.96
N ASP A 255 -3.44 7.05 -7.96
CA ASP A 255 -3.15 5.93 -7.06
C ASP A 255 -3.11 4.60 -7.81
N LEU A 256 -3.99 4.41 -8.79
CA LEU A 256 -4.07 3.20 -9.61
C LEU A 256 -2.98 3.12 -10.68
N ASN A 257 -2.27 4.23 -10.96
CA ASN A 257 -1.14 4.29 -11.90
C ASN A 257 -1.43 3.64 -13.27
N GLY A 258 -2.64 3.87 -13.80
CA GLY A 258 -3.07 3.33 -15.09
C GLY A 258 -3.42 1.84 -15.10
N ARG A 259 -3.72 1.24 -13.94
CA ARG A 259 -4.26 -0.12 -13.85
C ARG A 259 -5.58 -0.23 -14.62
N ILE A 260 -5.84 -1.41 -15.24
CA ILE A 260 -7.11 -1.70 -15.90
C ILE A 260 -8.31 -1.49 -14.96
N ALA A 261 -9.44 -1.17 -15.54
CA ALA A 261 -10.68 -1.01 -14.81
C ALA A 261 -11.14 -2.33 -14.17
N HIS A 262 -11.74 -2.22 -12.98
CA HIS A 262 -12.54 -3.29 -12.43
C HIS A 262 -13.82 -3.42 -13.25
N HIS A 263 -14.10 -4.63 -13.71
CA HIS A 263 -15.36 -5.03 -14.33
C HIS A 263 -15.74 -6.42 -13.85
N TRP A 264 -17.03 -6.67 -13.60
CA TRP A 264 -17.50 -7.99 -13.23
C TRP A 264 -17.65 -8.87 -14.45
N VAL A 265 -16.89 -9.94 -14.50
CA VAL A 265 -16.93 -10.98 -15.55
C VAL A 265 -17.76 -12.14 -15.04
N ALA A 266 -18.81 -12.50 -15.77
CA ALA A 266 -19.60 -13.69 -15.46
C ALA A 266 -18.75 -14.97 -15.71
N ARG A 267 -18.78 -15.89 -14.78
CA ARG A 267 -18.22 -17.25 -14.89
C ARG A 267 -19.30 -18.22 -14.42
N ASP A 268 -19.53 -19.26 -15.11
CA ASP A 268 -20.58 -20.26 -14.87
C ASP A 268 -21.45 -20.04 -13.62
N ASP A 269 -20.94 -20.32 -12.42
CA ASP A 269 -21.67 -20.21 -11.15
C ASP A 269 -21.22 -19.04 -10.25
N TRP A 270 -20.29 -18.15 -10.72
CA TRP A 270 -19.74 -17.05 -9.92
C TRP A 270 -19.33 -15.85 -10.78
N GLN A 271 -19.08 -14.72 -10.11
CA GLN A 271 -18.54 -13.52 -10.75
C GLN A 271 -17.11 -13.27 -10.29
N ALA A 272 -16.23 -12.98 -11.23
CA ALA A 272 -14.86 -12.52 -10.97
C ALA A 272 -14.70 -11.07 -11.39
N SER A 273 -13.85 -10.34 -10.67
CA SER A 273 -13.34 -9.08 -11.18
C SER A 273 -12.31 -9.33 -12.29
N THR A 274 -12.25 -8.45 -13.28
CA THR A 274 -11.11 -8.42 -14.22
C THR A 274 -9.76 -8.44 -13.50
N LEU A 275 -9.70 -7.87 -12.29
CA LEU A 275 -8.50 -7.84 -11.46
C LEU A 275 -8.18 -9.19 -10.80
N ASP A 276 -9.19 -10.01 -10.51
CA ASP A 276 -9.02 -11.37 -9.96
C ASP A 276 -8.50 -12.35 -11.01
N LEU A 277 -8.64 -12.01 -12.30
CA LEU A 277 -8.14 -12.80 -13.41
C LEU A 277 -6.67 -12.54 -13.73
N ILE A 278 -6.05 -11.55 -13.09
CA ILE A 278 -4.64 -11.23 -13.32
C ILE A 278 -3.75 -12.30 -12.70
N GLY A 279 -2.94 -12.95 -13.54
CA GLY A 279 -1.98 -13.96 -13.12
C GLY A 279 -0.69 -13.39 -12.54
N VAL A 280 0.16 -14.28 -12.02
CA VAL A 280 1.46 -13.92 -11.41
C VAL A 280 2.51 -13.46 -12.43
N GLY A 281 2.28 -13.69 -13.72
CA GLY A 281 3.13 -13.23 -14.83
C GLY A 281 2.41 -12.21 -15.69
N LEU A 282 2.23 -12.51 -16.97
CA LEU A 282 1.40 -11.72 -17.87
C LEU A 282 0.00 -12.31 -18.00
N THR A 283 -0.97 -11.45 -18.17
CA THR A 283 -2.35 -11.83 -18.47
C THR A 283 -2.75 -11.26 -19.82
N ILE A 284 -3.31 -12.07 -20.69
CA ILE A 284 -3.84 -11.66 -21.99
C ILE A 284 -5.37 -11.71 -21.91
N PHE A 285 -6.01 -10.55 -21.96
CA PHE A 285 -7.45 -10.46 -22.16
C PHE A 285 -7.71 -10.43 -23.66
N CYS A 286 -8.42 -11.42 -24.17
CA CYS A 286 -8.74 -11.62 -25.57
C CYS A 286 -10.19 -11.20 -25.83
N GLY A 287 -10.45 -10.44 -26.87
CA GLY A 287 -11.81 -10.09 -27.28
C GLY A 287 -12.62 -11.33 -27.74
N PRO A 288 -13.95 -11.23 -27.80
CA PRO A 288 -14.82 -12.40 -28.05
C PRO A 288 -14.57 -13.09 -29.40
N ASP A 289 -14.09 -12.36 -30.41
CA ASP A 289 -13.84 -12.87 -31.76
C ASP A 289 -12.36 -13.17 -32.01
N SER A 290 -11.48 -13.02 -31.03
CA SER A 290 -10.03 -13.19 -31.21
C SER A 290 -9.57 -14.65 -31.24
N GLY A 291 -10.37 -15.57 -30.69
CA GLY A 291 -9.97 -16.94 -30.42
C GLY A 291 -9.13 -17.06 -29.14
N GLU A 292 -8.90 -18.29 -28.72
CA GLU A 292 -8.12 -18.59 -27.53
C GLU A 292 -6.62 -18.60 -27.86
N VAL A 293 -5.83 -17.82 -27.11
CA VAL A 293 -4.37 -17.92 -27.16
C VAL A 293 -3.96 -19.15 -26.35
N THR A 294 -3.36 -20.12 -26.99
CA THR A 294 -2.64 -21.15 -26.25
C THR A 294 -1.36 -20.49 -25.70
N PRO A 295 -1.24 -20.25 -24.39
CA PRO A 295 -0.01 -19.71 -23.84
C PRO A 295 1.15 -20.63 -24.22
N PRO A 296 2.36 -20.11 -24.49
CA PRO A 296 3.50 -20.97 -24.71
C PRO A 296 3.66 -21.87 -23.49
N THR A 297 3.37 -23.16 -23.67
CA THR A 297 3.51 -24.19 -22.64
C THR A 297 4.98 -24.54 -22.53
N SER A 298 5.72 -23.84 -21.72
CA SER A 298 7.03 -24.27 -21.31
C SER A 298 7.05 -24.56 -19.81
N ALA A 299 6.65 -25.75 -19.49
CA ALA A 299 7.06 -26.44 -18.27
C ALA A 299 8.54 -26.84 -18.40
N GLY A 300 9.41 -25.87 -18.65
CA GLY A 300 10.86 -26.05 -18.72
C GLY A 300 11.53 -25.49 -17.45
N SER A 301 12.51 -26.19 -16.94
CA SER A 301 13.29 -25.96 -15.74
C SER A 301 14.13 -24.67 -15.70
N GLY A 302 13.68 -23.57 -16.31
CA GLY A 302 14.46 -22.34 -16.37
C GLY A 302 13.68 -21.14 -16.88
N GLY A 303 13.09 -20.36 -15.99
CA GLY A 303 13.00 -18.92 -16.17
C GLY A 303 12.00 -18.36 -17.21
N GLU A 304 10.98 -19.11 -17.65
CA GLU A 304 9.96 -18.50 -18.51
C GLU A 304 8.87 -17.82 -17.69
N LEU A 305 8.54 -16.59 -18.10
CA LEU A 305 7.49 -15.80 -17.51
C LEU A 305 6.14 -16.48 -17.75
N PRO A 306 5.36 -16.78 -16.69
CA PRO A 306 4.03 -17.34 -16.85
C PRO A 306 3.11 -16.41 -17.64
N VAL A 307 2.32 -16.97 -18.55
CA VAL A 307 1.29 -16.24 -19.29
C VAL A 307 -0.03 -16.97 -19.12
N VAL A 308 -1.06 -16.25 -18.76
CA VAL A 308 -2.44 -16.74 -18.74
C VAL A 308 -3.28 -15.96 -19.74
N SER A 309 -4.29 -16.59 -20.34
CA SER A 309 -5.19 -15.92 -21.27
C SER A 309 -6.65 -16.14 -20.87
N HIS A 310 -7.48 -15.14 -21.14
CA HIS A 310 -8.91 -15.15 -20.89
C HIS A 310 -9.63 -14.54 -22.09
N VAL A 311 -10.49 -15.29 -22.74
CA VAL A 311 -11.47 -14.72 -23.67
C VAL A 311 -12.55 -14.07 -22.82
N VAL A 312 -12.86 -12.82 -23.12
CA VAL A 312 -13.86 -12.03 -22.40
C VAL A 312 -15.07 -11.76 -23.27
N ASP A 313 -16.22 -11.49 -22.65
CA ASP A 313 -17.43 -11.09 -23.34
C ASP A 313 -17.33 -9.64 -23.90
N GLU A 314 -18.30 -9.26 -24.75
CA GLU A 314 -18.36 -7.95 -25.38
C GLU A 314 -18.34 -6.80 -24.35
N ASN A 315 -19.12 -6.90 -23.27
CA ASN A 315 -19.20 -5.87 -22.25
C ASN A 315 -17.85 -5.68 -21.52
N THR A 316 -17.15 -6.77 -21.27
CA THR A 316 -15.82 -6.72 -20.65
C THR A 316 -14.78 -6.21 -21.63
N ALA A 317 -14.86 -6.58 -22.91
CA ALA A 317 -13.97 -6.06 -23.94
C ALA A 317 -14.13 -4.53 -24.07
N ASP A 318 -15.36 -4.04 -24.13
CA ASP A 318 -15.65 -2.59 -24.15
C ASP A 318 -15.12 -1.87 -22.90
N ALA A 319 -15.34 -2.45 -21.71
CA ALA A 319 -14.86 -1.88 -20.45
C ALA A 319 -13.32 -1.80 -20.36
N LEU A 320 -12.62 -2.71 -21.02
CA LEU A 320 -11.15 -2.76 -21.09
C LEU A 320 -10.59 -2.04 -22.33
N GLY A 321 -11.44 -1.55 -23.23
CA GLY A 321 -11.02 -0.93 -24.49
C GLY A 321 -10.36 -1.88 -25.47
N ILE A 322 -10.83 -3.13 -25.54
CA ILE A 322 -10.31 -4.20 -26.40
C ILE A 322 -11.21 -4.33 -27.63
N GLU A 323 -10.63 -4.29 -28.84
CA GLU A 323 -11.33 -4.65 -30.05
C GLU A 323 -11.78 -6.12 -30.00
N TYR A 324 -12.93 -6.48 -30.61
CA TYR A 324 -13.51 -7.83 -30.51
C TYR A 324 -12.59 -8.93 -31.05
N ALA A 325 -11.78 -8.64 -32.08
CA ALA A 325 -10.74 -9.54 -32.58
C ALA A 325 -9.36 -9.27 -31.98
N GLY A 326 -9.27 -8.34 -31.02
CA GLY A 326 -8.04 -7.86 -30.42
C GLY A 326 -7.68 -8.52 -29.10
N ALA A 327 -6.63 -8.02 -28.49
CA ALA A 327 -6.23 -8.43 -27.14
C ALA A 327 -5.46 -7.34 -26.40
N LEU A 328 -5.50 -7.39 -25.07
CA LEU A 328 -4.78 -6.55 -24.14
C LEU A 328 -3.88 -7.41 -23.25
N VAL A 329 -2.59 -7.11 -23.24
CA VAL A 329 -1.62 -7.75 -22.34
C VAL A 329 -1.45 -6.88 -21.12
N VAL A 330 -1.57 -7.48 -19.96
CA VAL A 330 -1.53 -6.81 -18.67
C VAL A 330 -0.44 -7.44 -17.80
N ARG A 331 0.30 -6.60 -17.10
CA ARG A 331 1.31 -7.01 -16.10
C ARG A 331 0.61 -7.55 -14.84
N SER A 332 1.38 -8.20 -13.97
CA SER A 332 0.88 -8.71 -12.67
C SER A 332 0.25 -7.62 -11.79
N ASP A 333 0.65 -6.36 -11.94
CA ASP A 333 0.10 -5.23 -11.20
C ASP A 333 -1.16 -4.61 -11.85
N GLY A 334 -1.64 -5.22 -12.92
CA GLY A 334 -2.83 -4.76 -13.63
C GLY A 334 -2.60 -3.64 -14.63
N ARG A 335 -1.36 -3.21 -14.88
CA ARG A 335 -1.08 -2.19 -15.87
C ARG A 335 -1.01 -2.77 -17.28
N PRO A 336 -1.65 -2.12 -18.27
CA PRO A 336 -1.48 -2.47 -19.68
C PRO A 336 -0.02 -2.41 -20.08
N LEU A 337 0.44 -3.44 -20.79
CA LEU A 337 1.79 -3.54 -21.34
C LEU A 337 1.78 -3.39 -22.85
N LEU A 338 0.81 -4.04 -23.51
CA LEU A 338 0.70 -4.12 -24.96
C LEU A 338 -0.77 -4.30 -25.34
N SER A 339 -1.18 -3.71 -26.47
CA SER A 339 -2.52 -3.88 -27.02
C SER A 339 -2.43 -4.21 -28.51
N TRP A 340 -3.24 -5.18 -28.95
CA TRP A 340 -3.38 -5.55 -30.34
C TRP A 340 -4.82 -5.32 -30.81
N PRO A 341 -5.04 -4.52 -31.87
CA PRO A 341 -6.37 -4.41 -32.48
C PRO A 341 -6.86 -5.74 -33.06
N ARG A 342 -5.94 -6.60 -33.47
CA ARG A 342 -6.18 -8.01 -33.84
C ARG A 342 -5.08 -8.86 -33.21
N LEU A 343 -5.50 -9.93 -32.55
CA LEU A 343 -4.59 -10.89 -31.94
C LEU A 343 -3.67 -11.51 -33.00
N PRO A 344 -2.33 -11.41 -32.88
CA PRO A 344 -1.40 -12.05 -33.81
C PRO A 344 -1.42 -13.57 -33.67
N ALA A 345 -1.14 -14.28 -34.77
CA ALA A 345 -1.08 -15.74 -34.76
C ALA A 345 0.05 -16.30 -33.87
N ASP A 346 1.16 -15.56 -33.72
CA ASP A 346 2.23 -15.85 -32.77
C ASP A 346 2.60 -14.58 -31.98
N PRO A 347 2.03 -14.39 -30.79
CA PRO A 347 2.33 -13.25 -29.93
C PRO A 347 3.67 -13.36 -29.20
N SER A 348 4.35 -14.50 -29.25
CA SER A 348 5.50 -14.80 -28.38
C SER A 348 6.67 -13.83 -28.53
N THR A 349 6.94 -13.38 -29.76
CA THR A 349 8.06 -12.47 -30.05
C THR A 349 7.78 -11.07 -29.49
N GLU A 350 6.56 -10.56 -29.69
CA GLU A 350 6.18 -9.23 -29.20
C GLU A 350 6.09 -9.22 -27.66
N LEU A 351 5.58 -10.29 -27.06
CA LEU A 351 5.55 -10.46 -25.60
C LEU A 351 6.96 -10.43 -25.01
N ARG A 352 7.92 -11.16 -25.58
CA ARG A 352 9.32 -11.12 -25.13
C ARG A 352 9.92 -9.72 -25.26
N SER A 353 9.66 -9.05 -26.36
CA SER A 353 10.14 -7.69 -26.61
C SER A 353 9.54 -6.68 -25.63
N ALA A 354 8.24 -6.79 -25.36
CA ALA A 354 7.52 -5.93 -24.43
C ALA A 354 8.04 -6.10 -22.98
N VAL A 355 8.26 -7.35 -22.54
CA VAL A 355 8.87 -7.63 -21.22
C VAL A 355 10.30 -7.08 -21.12
N ALA A 356 11.10 -7.21 -22.16
CA ALA A 356 12.45 -6.66 -22.19
C ALA A 356 12.48 -5.12 -22.21
N ALA A 357 11.45 -4.49 -22.76
CA ALA A 357 11.30 -3.03 -22.84
C ALA A 357 10.72 -2.41 -21.55
N THR A 358 10.24 -3.21 -20.60
CA THR A 358 9.74 -2.74 -19.29
C THR A 358 10.96 -2.37 -18.41
N ARG A 359 11.60 -1.26 -18.77
CA ARG A 359 12.77 -0.71 -18.08
C ARG A 359 12.36 0.53 -17.29
#